data_4d95481391af8e794f82637387430819
#
_entry.id   4d95481391af8e794f82637387430819
#
_cell.length_a   1.000
_cell.length_b   1.000
_cell.length_c   1.000
_cell.angle_alpha   90.00
_cell.angle_beta   90.00
_cell.angle_gamma   90.00
#
_symmetry.space_group_name_H-M   'P 1'
#
loop_
_entity.id
_entity.type
_entity.pdbx_description
1 polymer ?
#
loop_
_entity_poly.entity_id
_entity_poly.type
_entity_poly.pdbx_seq_one_letter_code
_entity_poly.pdbx_strand_id
1 'polypeptide(L)'
;VPHKIEEGIIKFLYVFGENPVMSDPWTEHFIEAVEHLDTMIVQDIFLTETAQKADLVLPAASWGEKEGTFINTSRRIQMVSKAVEPSEGIEPDWKVICNIAKRMDLKGFDFYKAEELWEELQALNPRFFGGATYHRLKKENGISWPCPDETHPGTPVLYEDKKSMLPDGKFRLTPVIYTGDKEKRAVLEQQLIETLNIPSDYPVGSGALSEKVNELYPCLFTTGRKVYHYHTGTMTRECKPLEMGADFMGAAIEVSPDIADARDLQEDCYALVENKRGRIAAKVKINRDLRHGTIFTTFHYAEADGNALANAEDTDPLSGMNPLKMTIAAIRKISEEEYLAVRNTTDIHMHPSELYRTVRR
;
A
#
# COMPACT_ATOMS: atom_id res chain seq x y z
N VAL A 1 -5.52 8.24 8.81
CA VAL A 1 -6.03 9.36 8.00
C VAL A 1 -7.55 9.50 8.15
N PRO A 2 -8.41 8.47 7.94
CA PRO A 2 -9.87 8.62 8.01
C PRO A 2 -10.37 9.34 9.27
N HIS A 3 -10.07 8.86 10.46
CA HIS A 3 -10.52 9.49 11.71
C HIS A 3 -10.16 10.98 11.84
N LYS A 4 -9.01 11.40 11.28
CA LYS A 4 -8.62 12.82 11.31
C LYS A 4 -9.41 13.68 10.33
N ILE A 5 -9.93 13.08 9.28
CA ILE A 5 -10.86 13.73 8.35
C ILE A 5 -12.22 13.88 9.04
N GLU A 6 -12.74 12.82 9.63
CA GLU A 6 -14.02 12.83 10.38
C GLU A 6 -14.01 13.81 11.55
N GLU A 7 -12.87 13.96 12.26
CA GLU A 7 -12.67 14.98 13.30
C GLU A 7 -12.56 16.41 12.73
N GLY A 8 -12.57 16.60 11.41
CA GLY A 8 -12.42 17.89 10.74
C GLY A 8 -11.02 18.52 10.87
N ILE A 9 -10.03 17.71 11.26
CA ILE A 9 -8.62 18.14 11.39
C ILE A 9 -7.96 18.17 9.99
N ILE A 10 -8.19 17.16 9.18
CA ILE A 10 -7.76 17.11 7.78
C ILE A 10 -8.95 17.51 6.93
N LYS A 11 -8.82 18.60 6.19
CA LYS A 11 -9.84 19.15 5.31
C LYS A 11 -9.46 19.11 3.84
N PHE A 12 -8.16 18.96 3.58
CA PHE A 12 -7.58 18.90 2.27
C PHE A 12 -6.68 17.65 2.18
N LEU A 13 -6.86 16.86 1.12
CA LEU A 13 -6.05 15.70 0.86
C LEU A 13 -5.50 15.75 -0.58
N TYR A 14 -4.19 15.66 -0.71
CA TYR A 14 -3.52 15.50 -2.00
C TYR A 14 -2.88 14.11 -2.06
N VAL A 15 -3.45 13.23 -2.86
CA VAL A 15 -2.95 11.88 -3.10
C VAL A 15 -2.07 11.88 -4.35
N PHE A 16 -0.90 11.30 -4.22
CA PHE A 16 0.14 11.39 -5.22
C PHE A 16 0.71 10.00 -5.54
N GLY A 17 0.32 9.43 -6.69
CA GLY A 17 0.78 8.12 -7.15
C GLY A 17 0.41 6.95 -6.24
N GLU A 18 -0.70 7.06 -5.53
CA GLU A 18 -1.20 6.07 -4.58
C GLU A 18 -2.68 5.80 -4.78
N ASN A 19 -3.12 4.61 -4.39
CA ASN A 19 -4.52 4.20 -4.51
C ASN A 19 -5.09 3.73 -3.16
N PRO A 20 -5.23 4.64 -2.16
CA PRO A 20 -5.65 4.28 -0.81
C PRO A 20 -7.04 3.64 -0.73
N VAL A 21 -7.96 3.93 -1.65
CA VAL A 21 -9.25 3.21 -1.72
C VAL A 21 -9.03 1.69 -1.84
N MET A 22 -7.95 1.26 -2.48
CA MET A 22 -7.62 -0.17 -2.63
C MET A 22 -6.57 -0.65 -1.62
N SER A 23 -5.63 0.20 -1.23
CA SER A 23 -4.48 -0.22 -0.41
C SER A 23 -4.71 -0.12 1.08
N ASP A 24 -5.58 0.76 1.54
CA ASP A 24 -5.84 0.97 2.96
C ASP A 24 -6.82 -0.07 3.50
N PRO A 25 -6.71 -0.43 4.79
CA PRO A 25 -7.67 -1.33 5.42
C PRO A 25 -9.02 -0.64 5.64
N TRP A 26 -10.09 -1.46 5.65
CA TRP A 26 -11.44 -0.97 5.87
C TRP A 26 -11.86 0.07 4.82
N THR A 27 -11.85 -0.35 3.59
CA THR A 27 -12.11 0.46 2.38
C THR A 27 -13.36 1.34 2.48
N GLU A 28 -14.49 0.79 2.97
CA GLU A 28 -15.74 1.56 3.13
C GLU A 28 -15.55 2.77 4.05
N HIS A 29 -14.85 2.60 5.18
CA HIS A 29 -14.57 3.70 6.11
C HIS A 29 -13.68 4.79 5.46
N PHE A 30 -12.69 4.41 4.64
CA PHE A 30 -11.90 5.41 3.91
C PHE A 30 -12.76 6.21 2.94
N ILE A 31 -13.65 5.53 2.20
CA ILE A 31 -14.54 6.17 1.23
C ILE A 31 -15.50 7.13 1.93
N GLU A 32 -16.14 6.69 3.01
CA GLU A 32 -17.03 7.54 3.81
C GLU A 32 -16.28 8.76 4.38
N ALA A 33 -15.06 8.55 4.89
CA ALA A 33 -14.27 9.63 5.46
C ALA A 33 -13.92 10.71 4.42
N VAL A 34 -13.50 10.34 3.21
CA VAL A 34 -13.10 11.33 2.19
C VAL A 34 -14.25 12.21 1.71
N GLU A 35 -15.52 11.79 1.89
CA GLU A 35 -16.70 12.62 1.62
C GLU A 35 -16.81 13.84 2.56
N HIS A 36 -16.09 13.84 3.69
CA HIS A 36 -16.03 14.96 4.64
C HIS A 36 -14.89 15.95 4.36
N LEU A 37 -14.10 15.72 3.31
CA LEU A 37 -13.05 16.67 2.90
C LEU A 37 -13.66 17.90 2.21
N ASP A 38 -13.06 19.05 2.45
CA ASP A 38 -13.36 20.26 1.68
C ASP A 38 -12.84 20.13 0.24
N THR A 39 -11.73 19.41 0.04
CA THR A 39 -11.16 19.15 -1.29
C THR A 39 -10.23 17.95 -1.28
N MET A 40 -10.38 17.08 -2.26
CA MET A 40 -9.47 15.97 -2.56
C MET A 40 -8.88 16.11 -3.97
N ILE A 41 -7.55 16.14 -4.06
CA ILE A 41 -6.83 16.12 -5.33
C ILE A 41 -6.10 14.79 -5.46
N VAL A 42 -6.17 14.18 -6.63
CA VAL A 42 -5.39 12.97 -6.95
C VAL A 42 -4.53 13.24 -8.18
N GLN A 43 -3.24 12.96 -8.08
CA GLN A 43 -2.31 12.99 -9.20
C GLN A 43 -1.83 11.56 -9.48
N ASP A 44 -2.20 11.02 -10.62
CA ASP A 44 -1.86 9.64 -10.98
C ASP A 44 -1.74 9.48 -12.51
N ILE A 45 -1.12 8.37 -12.93
CA ILE A 45 -1.01 7.98 -14.34
C ILE A 45 -2.28 7.30 -14.86
N PHE A 46 -3.17 6.86 -13.97
CA PHE A 46 -4.45 6.24 -14.28
C PHE A 46 -5.59 6.89 -13.50
N LEU A 47 -6.80 6.76 -14.01
CA LEU A 47 -8.02 7.09 -13.28
C LEU A 47 -8.33 5.93 -12.31
N THR A 48 -7.58 5.89 -11.20
CA THR A 48 -7.71 4.86 -10.17
C THR A 48 -9.04 4.95 -9.42
N GLU A 49 -9.35 3.94 -8.61
CA GLU A 49 -10.52 3.94 -7.73
C GLU A 49 -10.50 5.16 -6.80
N THR A 50 -9.32 5.53 -6.30
CA THR A 50 -9.13 6.76 -5.51
C THR A 50 -9.33 8.02 -6.35
N ALA A 51 -8.81 8.06 -7.56
CA ALA A 51 -8.97 9.20 -8.45
C ALA A 51 -10.45 9.45 -8.85
N GLN A 52 -11.25 8.39 -8.92
CA GLN A 52 -12.69 8.51 -9.18
C GLN A 52 -13.49 9.18 -8.05
N LYS A 53 -12.91 9.27 -6.84
CA LYS A 53 -13.52 9.93 -5.68
C LYS A 53 -13.02 11.38 -5.48
N ALA A 54 -12.04 11.81 -6.29
CA ALA A 54 -11.42 13.13 -6.15
C ALA A 54 -12.25 14.24 -6.80
N ASP A 55 -12.19 15.44 -6.21
CA ASP A 55 -12.75 16.65 -6.81
C ASP A 55 -11.94 17.10 -8.03
N LEU A 56 -10.62 16.85 -8.02
CA LEU A 56 -9.72 17.19 -9.11
C LEU A 56 -8.70 16.07 -9.35
N VAL A 57 -8.57 15.66 -10.61
CA VAL A 57 -7.55 14.69 -11.04
C VAL A 57 -6.53 15.39 -11.91
N LEU A 58 -5.25 15.26 -11.54
CA LEU A 58 -4.11 15.77 -12.30
C LEU A 58 -3.39 14.59 -12.97
N PRO A 59 -3.30 14.56 -14.31
CA PRO A 59 -2.59 13.49 -15.00
C PRO A 59 -1.08 13.62 -14.77
N ALA A 60 -0.42 12.49 -14.49
CA ALA A 60 1.00 12.39 -14.22
C ALA A 60 1.74 11.67 -15.36
N ALA A 61 2.98 12.07 -15.63
CA ALA A 61 3.85 11.34 -16.52
C ALA A 61 4.28 10.00 -15.90
N SER A 62 4.21 8.92 -16.68
CA SER A 62 4.70 7.60 -16.26
C SER A 62 6.24 7.61 -16.15
N TRP A 63 6.79 6.54 -15.59
CA TRP A 63 8.25 6.41 -15.44
C TRP A 63 9.02 6.42 -16.77
N GLY A 64 8.41 5.96 -17.86
CA GLY A 64 9.01 5.98 -19.21
C GLY A 64 8.89 7.33 -19.92
N GLU A 65 8.07 8.25 -19.42
CA GLU A 65 7.79 9.58 -20.00
C GLU A 65 8.55 10.72 -19.30
N LYS A 66 9.32 10.39 -18.27
CA LYS A 66 10.15 11.34 -17.50
C LYS A 66 11.53 10.77 -17.23
N GLU A 67 12.46 11.65 -16.86
CA GLU A 67 13.77 11.25 -16.38
C GLU A 67 13.94 11.59 -14.91
N GLY A 68 14.89 10.91 -14.25
CA GLY A 68 15.23 11.17 -12.87
C GLY A 68 15.91 10.00 -12.18
N THR A 69 16.08 10.13 -10.87
CA THR A 69 16.63 9.08 -10.02
C THR A 69 15.54 8.26 -9.40
N PHE A 70 15.74 6.94 -9.36
CA PHE A 70 14.87 5.98 -8.68
C PHE A 70 15.70 5.18 -7.68
N ILE A 71 15.13 4.91 -6.52
CA ILE A 71 15.75 4.10 -5.48
C ILE A 71 14.91 2.84 -5.30
N ASN A 72 15.54 1.68 -5.49
CA ASN A 72 14.87 0.40 -5.30
C ASN A 72 14.95 -0.08 -3.83
N THR A 73 14.29 -1.18 -3.52
CA THR A 73 14.23 -1.76 -2.18
C THR A 73 15.62 -2.18 -1.63
N SER A 74 16.59 -2.45 -2.51
CA SER A 74 17.98 -2.72 -2.11
C SER A 74 18.80 -1.44 -1.90
N ARG A 75 18.17 -0.28 -1.83
CA ARG A 75 18.80 1.03 -1.63
C ARG A 75 19.71 1.46 -2.78
N ARG A 76 19.55 0.85 -3.96
CA ARG A 76 20.31 1.24 -5.14
C ARG A 76 19.64 2.41 -5.84
N ILE A 77 20.36 3.51 -5.96
CA ILE A 77 19.99 4.71 -6.70
C ILE A 77 20.35 4.46 -8.16
N GLN A 78 19.39 4.58 -9.06
CA GLN A 78 19.55 4.34 -10.49
C GLN A 78 18.96 5.49 -11.31
N MET A 79 19.52 5.74 -12.47
CA MET A 79 18.95 6.67 -13.42
C MET A 79 17.87 5.99 -14.26
N VAL A 80 16.76 6.68 -14.43
CA VAL A 80 15.75 6.36 -15.45
C VAL A 80 15.76 7.47 -16.46
N SER A 81 15.96 7.12 -17.73
CA SER A 81 15.93 8.05 -18.85
C SER A 81 14.56 8.04 -19.50
N LYS A 82 14.09 9.20 -19.92
CA LYS A 82 12.86 9.31 -20.71
C LYS A 82 12.98 8.51 -22.00
N ALA A 83 12.03 7.61 -22.23
CA ALA A 83 11.98 6.73 -23.40
C ALA A 83 10.97 7.20 -24.45
N VAL A 84 9.88 7.85 -23.99
CA VAL A 84 8.81 8.36 -24.86
C VAL A 84 8.38 9.74 -24.40
N GLU A 85 7.84 10.54 -25.31
CA GLU A 85 7.25 11.83 -24.94
C GLU A 85 5.87 11.61 -24.34
N PRO A 86 5.54 12.29 -23.22
CA PRO A 86 4.20 12.26 -22.66
C PRO A 86 3.20 12.91 -23.64
N SER A 87 1.93 12.57 -23.47
CA SER A 87 0.87 13.28 -24.20
C SER A 87 0.82 14.75 -23.82
N GLU A 88 0.26 15.59 -24.71
CA GLU A 88 0.15 17.04 -24.49
C GLU A 88 -0.58 17.33 -23.16
N GLY A 89 -0.02 18.24 -22.38
CA GLY A 89 -0.56 18.64 -21.07
C GLY A 89 -0.15 17.74 -19.92
N ILE A 90 0.56 16.64 -20.16
CA ILE A 90 1.10 15.77 -19.10
C ILE A 90 2.52 16.19 -18.74
N GLU A 91 2.74 16.48 -17.48
CA GLU A 91 4.03 16.93 -16.93
C GLU A 91 4.59 15.91 -15.94
N PRO A 92 5.92 15.85 -15.78
CA PRO A 92 6.53 15.13 -14.66
C PRO A 92 6.01 15.64 -13.32
N ASP A 93 5.85 14.75 -12.37
CA ASP A 93 5.27 15.04 -11.06
C ASP A 93 5.88 16.25 -10.35
N TRP A 94 7.21 16.33 -10.35
CA TRP A 94 7.91 17.45 -9.72
C TRP A 94 7.57 18.81 -10.35
N LYS A 95 7.32 18.86 -11.68
CA LYS A 95 6.88 20.09 -12.36
C LYS A 95 5.48 20.50 -11.95
N VAL A 96 4.55 19.52 -11.81
CA VAL A 96 3.19 19.80 -11.32
C VAL A 96 3.27 20.44 -9.95
N ILE A 97 4.04 19.86 -9.03
CA ILE A 97 4.24 20.40 -7.68
C ILE A 97 4.85 21.81 -7.73
N CYS A 98 5.90 22.01 -8.51
CA CYS A 98 6.52 23.33 -8.68
C CYS A 98 5.55 24.38 -9.26
N ASN A 99 4.73 23.98 -10.22
CA ASN A 99 3.72 24.86 -10.80
C ASN A 99 2.63 25.26 -9.81
N ILE A 100 2.20 24.34 -8.95
CA ILE A 100 1.25 24.63 -7.85
C ILE A 100 1.92 25.59 -6.86
N ALA A 101 3.14 25.30 -6.42
CA ALA A 101 3.88 26.14 -5.47
C ALA A 101 4.08 27.57 -6.00
N LYS A 102 4.43 27.74 -7.27
CA LYS A 102 4.56 29.05 -7.91
C LYS A 102 3.24 29.83 -7.96
N ARG A 103 2.11 29.17 -8.21
CA ARG A 103 0.78 29.80 -8.16
C ARG A 103 0.36 30.20 -6.74
N MET A 104 0.97 29.59 -5.73
CA MET A 104 0.80 29.94 -4.32
C MET A 104 1.83 30.97 -3.84
N ASP A 105 2.62 31.56 -4.75
CA ASP A 105 3.70 32.51 -4.45
C ASP A 105 4.79 31.96 -3.51
N LEU A 106 4.98 30.63 -3.49
CA LEU A 106 6.03 29.99 -2.71
C LEU A 106 7.39 30.12 -3.42
N LYS A 107 8.43 30.43 -2.64
CA LYS A 107 9.80 30.54 -3.14
C LYS A 107 10.53 29.21 -3.07
N GLY A 108 11.58 29.04 -3.91
CA GLY A 108 12.42 27.85 -3.88
C GLY A 108 11.92 26.69 -4.77
N PHE A 109 11.01 26.96 -5.70
CA PHE A 109 10.46 25.97 -6.64
C PHE A 109 10.81 26.29 -8.11
N ASP A 110 11.93 26.98 -8.34
CA ASP A 110 12.37 27.41 -9.68
C ASP A 110 13.34 26.38 -10.31
N PHE A 111 12.93 25.14 -10.34
CA PHE A 111 13.70 24.06 -10.96
C PHE A 111 13.38 23.92 -12.45
N TYR A 112 14.41 23.61 -13.24
CA TYR A 112 14.31 23.39 -14.69
C TYR A 112 14.57 21.93 -15.09
N LYS A 113 15.28 21.16 -14.25
CA LYS A 113 15.65 19.76 -14.47
C LYS A 113 15.50 18.93 -13.19
N ALA A 114 15.23 17.65 -13.36
CA ALA A 114 15.22 16.69 -12.24
C ALA A 114 16.59 16.56 -11.54
N GLU A 115 17.68 16.83 -12.25
CA GLU A 115 19.04 16.86 -11.71
C GLU A 115 19.20 17.90 -10.61
N GLU A 116 18.62 19.11 -10.77
CA GLU A 116 18.70 20.19 -9.78
C GLU A 116 18.00 19.81 -8.47
N LEU A 117 16.89 19.07 -8.55
CA LEU A 117 16.20 18.51 -7.39
C LEU A 117 17.05 17.45 -6.67
N TRP A 118 17.75 16.63 -7.45
CA TRP A 118 18.67 15.65 -6.91
C TRP A 118 19.86 16.29 -6.21
N GLU A 119 20.43 17.35 -6.79
CA GLU A 119 21.52 18.13 -6.19
C GLU A 119 21.09 18.78 -4.86
N GLU A 120 19.86 19.31 -4.79
CA GLU A 120 19.31 19.81 -3.53
C GLU A 120 19.18 18.70 -2.49
N LEU A 121 18.64 17.52 -2.87
CA LEU A 121 18.54 16.38 -1.99
C LEU A 121 19.91 15.92 -1.47
N GLN A 122 20.94 15.91 -2.34
CA GLN A 122 22.30 15.61 -1.95
C GLN A 122 22.86 16.64 -0.95
N ALA A 123 22.59 17.92 -1.16
CA ALA A 123 23.00 18.98 -0.24
C ALA A 123 22.33 18.88 1.12
N LEU A 124 21.06 18.49 1.16
CA LEU A 124 20.30 18.27 2.42
C LEU A 124 20.75 17.00 3.15
N ASN A 125 21.17 15.97 2.45
CA ASN A 125 21.53 14.67 3.00
C ASN A 125 22.87 14.15 2.45
N PRO A 126 23.98 14.91 2.60
CA PRO A 126 25.25 14.55 2.00
C PRO A 126 25.78 13.20 2.49
N ARG A 127 25.53 12.84 3.76
CA ARG A 127 25.92 11.55 4.34
C ARG A 127 25.37 10.35 3.56
N PHE A 128 24.16 10.47 3.02
CA PHE A 128 23.51 9.38 2.31
C PHE A 128 23.71 9.45 0.79
N PHE A 129 23.70 10.64 0.21
CA PHE A 129 23.57 10.82 -1.24
C PHE A 129 24.70 11.67 -1.84
N GLY A 130 25.58 12.31 -1.05
CA GLY A 130 26.54 13.30 -1.52
C GLY A 130 27.43 12.84 -2.67
N GLY A 131 27.79 11.55 -2.69
CA GLY A 131 28.62 10.98 -3.75
C GLY A 131 27.85 10.39 -4.94
N ALA A 132 26.54 10.34 -4.90
CA ALA A 132 25.73 9.74 -5.97
C ALA A 132 25.32 10.78 -7.03
N THR A 133 26.31 11.45 -7.64
CA THR A 133 26.07 12.45 -8.69
C THR A 133 25.46 11.86 -9.96
N TYR A 134 24.69 12.63 -10.74
CA TYR A 134 24.14 12.18 -12.03
C TYR A 134 25.20 11.61 -12.95
N HIS A 135 26.40 12.23 -12.99
CA HIS A 135 27.51 11.72 -13.77
C HIS A 135 27.92 10.30 -13.35
N ARG A 136 28.06 10.07 -12.04
CA ARG A 136 28.43 8.73 -11.52
C ARG A 136 27.31 7.72 -11.71
N LEU A 137 26.07 8.10 -11.44
CA LEU A 137 24.92 7.21 -11.61
C LEU A 137 24.78 6.71 -13.05
N LYS A 138 25.02 7.58 -14.04
CA LYS A 138 25.04 7.20 -15.47
C LYS A 138 26.20 6.25 -15.80
N LYS A 139 27.39 6.53 -15.26
CA LYS A 139 28.61 5.75 -15.54
C LYS A 139 28.62 4.39 -14.85
N GLU A 140 28.17 4.32 -13.61
CA GLU A 140 28.28 3.13 -12.73
C GLU A 140 27.01 2.27 -12.71
N ASN A 141 26.00 2.65 -13.51
CA ASN A 141 24.70 1.96 -13.57
C ASN A 141 24.04 1.84 -12.20
N GLY A 142 24.17 2.88 -11.37
CA GLY A 142 23.59 3.00 -10.05
C GLY A 142 24.55 2.74 -8.89
N ILE A 143 24.24 3.36 -7.75
CA ILE A 143 25.05 3.36 -6.53
C ILE A 143 24.15 3.05 -5.34
N SER A 144 24.60 2.17 -4.45
CA SER A 144 23.86 1.89 -3.19
C SER A 144 24.21 2.94 -2.12
N TRP A 145 23.20 3.58 -1.56
CA TRP A 145 23.42 4.49 -0.43
C TRP A 145 23.58 3.73 0.90
N PRO A 146 24.29 4.30 1.89
CA PRO A 146 25.01 5.57 1.96
C PRO A 146 26.18 5.67 0.97
N CYS A 147 26.33 6.87 0.39
CA CYS A 147 27.46 7.24 -0.46
C CYS A 147 27.79 8.72 -0.19
N PRO A 148 28.62 9.02 0.84
CA PRO A 148 28.79 10.38 1.35
C PRO A 148 29.57 11.32 0.44
N ASP A 149 30.44 10.78 -0.41
CA ASP A 149 31.29 11.55 -1.33
C ASP A 149 31.57 10.79 -2.62
N GLU A 150 32.14 11.47 -3.62
CA GLU A 150 32.38 10.91 -4.95
C GLU A 150 33.48 9.82 -4.98
N THR A 151 34.30 9.72 -3.95
CA THR A 151 35.35 8.68 -3.84
C THR A 151 34.82 7.39 -3.20
N HIS A 152 33.68 7.49 -2.53
CA HIS A 152 33.06 6.37 -1.83
C HIS A 152 32.38 5.42 -2.84
N PRO A 153 32.63 4.08 -2.78
CA PRO A 153 32.10 3.12 -3.76
C PRO A 153 30.59 2.84 -3.64
N GLY A 154 29.92 3.44 -2.67
CA GLY A 154 28.58 3.06 -2.23
C GLY A 154 28.62 1.97 -1.17
N THR A 155 27.44 1.64 -0.60
CA THR A 155 27.30 0.68 0.51
C THR A 155 26.32 -0.43 0.16
N PRO A 156 26.73 -1.46 -0.57
CA PRO A 156 25.85 -2.58 -0.95
C PRO A 156 25.30 -3.32 0.28
N VAL A 157 26.12 -3.50 1.32
CA VAL A 157 25.76 -4.16 2.58
C VAL A 157 25.84 -3.15 3.71
N LEU A 158 24.71 -2.96 4.42
CA LEU A 158 24.67 -2.11 5.61
C LEU A 158 25.32 -2.81 6.80
N TYR A 159 25.94 -2.01 7.66
CA TYR A 159 26.47 -2.47 8.96
C TYR A 159 27.54 -3.57 8.85
N GLU A 160 28.27 -3.62 7.75
CA GLU A 160 29.36 -4.59 7.54
C GLU A 160 30.44 -4.44 8.62
N ASP A 161 30.69 -3.22 9.08
CA ASP A 161 31.56 -2.88 10.21
C ASP A 161 30.93 -3.19 11.59
N LYS A 162 29.72 -3.76 11.64
CA LYS A 162 28.94 -4.07 12.85
C LYS A 162 28.58 -2.85 13.71
N LYS A 163 28.54 -1.65 13.12
CA LYS A 163 28.10 -0.42 13.77
C LYS A 163 26.79 0.07 13.20
N SER A 164 25.93 0.63 14.05
CA SER A 164 24.73 1.32 13.59
C SER A 164 25.09 2.70 13.04
N MET A 165 24.12 3.33 12.36
CA MET A 165 24.25 4.72 11.88
C MET A 165 24.03 5.75 12.98
N LEU A 166 23.72 5.33 14.22
CA LEU A 166 23.58 6.23 15.36
C LEU A 166 24.96 6.80 15.76
N PRO A 167 24.99 8.00 16.41
CA PRO A 167 26.24 8.65 16.78
C PRO A 167 27.16 7.78 17.66
N ASP A 168 26.57 6.94 18.51
CA ASP A 168 27.30 6.01 19.39
C ASP A 168 27.67 4.68 18.73
N GLY A 169 27.25 4.45 17.47
CA GLY A 169 27.48 3.24 16.72
C GLY A 169 26.75 1.99 17.23
N LYS A 170 25.89 2.12 18.24
CA LYS A 170 25.19 0.99 18.86
C LYS A 170 23.83 0.76 18.23
N PHE A 171 23.46 -0.50 18.07
CA PHE A 171 22.10 -0.86 17.70
C PHE A 171 21.19 -0.74 18.91
N ARG A 172 20.00 -0.17 18.69
CA ARG A 172 18.93 -0.14 19.68
C ARG A 172 17.96 -1.28 19.39
N LEU A 173 17.79 -2.14 20.37
CA LEU A 173 16.87 -3.26 20.27
C LEU A 173 15.57 -2.85 20.96
N THR A 174 14.47 -2.93 20.23
CA THR A 174 13.14 -2.74 20.79
C THR A 174 12.56 -4.09 21.17
N PRO A 175 12.16 -4.28 22.42
CA PRO A 175 11.52 -5.52 22.85
C PRO A 175 10.15 -5.65 22.20
N VAL A 176 9.80 -6.88 21.84
CA VAL A 176 8.49 -7.23 21.29
C VAL A 176 7.81 -8.23 22.21
N ILE A 177 6.64 -7.88 22.73
CA ILE A 177 5.83 -8.76 23.57
C ILE A 177 4.80 -9.45 22.69
N TYR A 178 4.87 -10.77 22.62
CA TYR A 178 3.90 -11.60 21.94
C TYR A 178 2.90 -12.20 22.91
N THR A 179 1.68 -11.67 22.93
CA THR A 179 0.55 -12.23 23.68
C THR A 179 -0.77 -11.87 23.01
N GLY A 180 -1.70 -12.83 22.95
CA GLY A 180 -3.06 -12.60 22.44
C GLY A 180 -4.01 -11.97 23.47
N ASP A 181 -3.53 -11.57 24.63
CA ASP A 181 -4.29 -11.02 25.74
C ASP A 181 -3.88 -9.56 25.98
N LYS A 182 -4.79 -8.62 25.72
CA LYS A 182 -4.53 -7.17 25.85
C LYS A 182 -4.18 -6.75 27.28
N GLU A 183 -4.86 -7.30 28.28
CA GLU A 183 -4.60 -6.96 29.69
C GLU A 183 -3.24 -7.50 30.12
N LYS A 184 -2.96 -8.76 29.82
CA LYS A 184 -1.67 -9.38 30.07
C LYS A 184 -0.53 -8.67 29.35
N ARG A 185 -0.79 -8.20 28.13
CA ARG A 185 0.19 -7.40 27.37
C ARG A 185 0.53 -6.12 28.08
N ALA A 186 -0.45 -5.34 28.51
CA ALA A 186 -0.23 -4.08 29.21
C ALA A 186 0.62 -4.26 30.48
N VAL A 187 0.34 -5.33 31.25
CA VAL A 187 1.15 -5.66 32.45
C VAL A 187 2.60 -6.00 32.07
N LEU A 188 2.80 -6.82 31.03
CA LEU A 188 4.14 -7.19 30.57
C LEU A 188 4.92 -6.00 29.99
N GLU A 189 4.25 -5.10 29.29
CA GLU A 189 4.84 -3.85 28.79
C GLU A 189 5.34 -2.99 29.93
N GLN A 190 4.51 -2.78 30.96
CA GLN A 190 4.89 -2.02 32.15
C GLN A 190 6.07 -2.65 32.88
N GLN A 191 6.03 -3.96 33.11
CA GLN A 191 7.14 -4.69 33.72
C GLN A 191 8.45 -4.60 32.94
N LEU A 192 8.36 -4.63 31.61
CA LEU A 192 9.52 -4.53 30.73
C LEU A 192 10.14 -3.12 30.76
N ILE A 193 9.29 -2.09 30.72
CA ILE A 193 9.69 -0.67 30.86
C ILE A 193 10.45 -0.47 32.18
N GLU A 194 9.91 -0.95 33.29
CA GLU A 194 10.52 -0.85 34.61
C GLU A 194 11.82 -1.65 34.71
N THR A 195 11.82 -2.91 34.26
CA THR A 195 12.99 -3.82 34.36
C THR A 195 14.16 -3.35 33.53
N LEU A 196 13.91 -2.84 32.33
CA LEU A 196 14.95 -2.38 31.39
C LEU A 196 15.23 -0.88 31.50
N ASN A 197 14.58 -0.18 32.44
CA ASN A 197 14.67 1.29 32.59
C ASN A 197 14.49 2.01 31.24
N ILE A 198 13.48 1.57 30.47
CA ILE A 198 13.12 2.17 29.20
C ILE A 198 12.36 3.47 29.48
N PRO A 199 12.62 4.60 28.76
CA PRO A 199 11.81 5.79 28.87
C PRO A 199 10.33 5.49 28.66
N SER A 200 9.45 6.07 29.47
CA SER A 200 8.01 5.79 29.46
C SER A 200 7.31 6.14 28.14
N ASP A 201 7.91 6.99 27.33
CA ASP A 201 7.49 7.39 25.99
C ASP A 201 8.11 6.54 24.89
N TYR A 202 8.95 5.56 25.24
CA TYR A 202 9.57 4.67 24.27
C TYR A 202 8.56 3.59 23.86
N PRO A 203 8.24 3.46 22.56
CA PRO A 203 7.26 2.51 22.10
C PRO A 203 7.77 1.06 22.24
N VAL A 204 6.90 0.20 22.76
CA VAL A 204 7.15 -1.25 22.84
C VAL A 204 6.32 -1.93 21.77
N GLY A 205 6.98 -2.66 20.87
CA GLY A 205 6.30 -3.40 19.80
C GLY A 205 5.37 -4.49 20.32
N SER A 206 4.30 -4.73 19.61
CA SER A 206 3.39 -5.84 19.92
C SER A 206 3.03 -6.63 18.66
N GLY A 207 3.03 -7.96 18.79
CA GLY A 207 2.66 -8.87 17.71
C GLY A 207 1.27 -9.53 17.90
N ALA A 208 0.42 -9.00 18.79
CA ALA A 208 -0.86 -9.64 19.11
C ALA A 208 -1.96 -9.22 18.15
N LEU A 209 -2.68 -10.22 17.62
CA LEU A 209 -3.99 -9.99 17.02
C LEU A 209 -5.00 -9.64 18.12
N SER A 210 -5.71 -8.54 17.94
CA SER A 210 -6.80 -8.18 18.83
C SER A 210 -8.05 -9.02 18.61
N GLU A 211 -8.22 -9.54 17.39
CA GLU A 211 -9.38 -10.29 16.98
C GLU A 211 -9.14 -11.80 17.11
N LYS A 212 -10.07 -12.50 17.74
CA LYS A 212 -10.08 -13.96 17.85
C LYS A 212 -11.29 -14.49 17.11
N VAL A 213 -11.13 -15.62 16.43
CA VAL A 213 -12.25 -16.37 15.86
C VAL A 213 -13.31 -16.64 16.91
N ASN A 214 -14.57 -16.51 16.55
CA ASN A 214 -15.73 -16.64 17.41
C ASN A 214 -16.91 -17.22 16.61
N GLU A 215 -18.05 -17.41 17.26
CA GLU A 215 -19.23 -18.00 16.60
C GLU A 215 -19.75 -17.18 15.43
N LEU A 216 -19.63 -15.82 15.48
CA LEU A 216 -20.08 -14.94 14.42
C LEU A 216 -19.08 -14.92 13.24
N TYR A 217 -17.78 -14.91 13.55
CA TYR A 217 -16.69 -14.89 12.57
C TYR A 217 -15.73 -16.06 12.81
N PRO A 218 -16.12 -17.27 12.36
CA PRO A 218 -15.42 -18.50 12.72
C PRO A 218 -14.16 -18.79 11.90
N CYS A 219 -13.83 -17.97 10.92
CA CYS A 219 -12.71 -18.20 10.03
C CYS A 219 -11.62 -17.13 10.22
N LEU A 220 -10.36 -17.55 10.10
CA LEU A 220 -9.25 -16.62 9.86
C LEU A 220 -9.28 -16.16 8.41
N PHE A 221 -9.15 -14.86 8.21
CA PHE A 221 -9.05 -14.25 6.91
C PHE A 221 -7.68 -13.62 6.71
N THR A 222 -7.04 -13.89 5.59
CA THR A 222 -5.73 -13.33 5.25
C THR A 222 -5.69 -12.85 3.82
N THR A 223 -4.90 -11.80 3.57
CA THR A 223 -4.68 -11.24 2.24
C THR A 223 -3.27 -11.52 1.74
N GLY A 224 -3.12 -11.57 0.43
CA GLY A 224 -1.84 -11.76 -0.21
C GLY A 224 -1.72 -11.15 -1.59
N ARG A 225 -0.73 -11.64 -2.34
CA ARG A 225 -0.42 -11.20 -3.71
C ARG A 225 -0.30 -12.40 -4.63
N LYS A 226 -0.64 -12.20 -5.90
CA LYS A 226 -0.36 -13.13 -7.00
C LYS A 226 0.88 -12.63 -7.76
N VAL A 227 1.64 -13.55 -8.32
CA VAL A 227 2.91 -13.24 -8.99
C VAL A 227 2.77 -12.32 -10.21
N TYR A 228 1.61 -12.35 -10.86
CA TYR A 228 1.35 -11.56 -12.07
C TYR A 228 0.98 -10.10 -11.80
N HIS A 229 0.57 -9.77 -10.57
CA HIS A 229 0.13 -8.43 -10.23
C HIS A 229 1.02 -7.76 -9.20
N TYR A 230 1.29 -6.48 -9.44
CA TYR A 230 2.02 -5.63 -8.53
C TYR A 230 1.07 -4.76 -7.72
N HIS A 231 1.17 -4.82 -6.40
CA HIS A 231 0.41 -4.03 -5.44
C HIS A 231 -1.10 -4.10 -5.69
N THR A 232 -1.80 -2.97 -5.88
CA THR A 232 -3.23 -2.88 -6.19
C THR A 232 -3.61 -3.34 -7.60
N GLY A 233 -2.64 -3.76 -8.41
CA GLY A 233 -2.87 -4.22 -9.76
C GLY A 233 -3.07 -3.10 -10.80
N THR A 234 -3.10 -1.83 -10.39
CA THR A 234 -3.43 -0.67 -11.22
C THR A 234 -2.70 -0.66 -12.58
N MET A 235 -1.37 -0.86 -12.59
CA MET A 235 -0.59 -0.93 -13.83
C MET A 235 -0.64 -2.32 -14.48
N THR A 236 -0.51 -3.38 -13.68
CA THR A 236 -0.32 -4.74 -14.21
C THR A 236 -1.60 -5.32 -14.80
N ARG A 237 -2.77 -4.89 -14.35
CA ARG A 237 -4.07 -5.26 -14.94
C ARG A 237 -4.31 -4.59 -16.30
N GLU A 238 -3.65 -3.48 -16.59
CA GLU A 238 -3.65 -2.86 -17.94
C GLU A 238 -2.71 -3.60 -18.92
N CYS A 239 -1.84 -4.45 -18.42
CA CYS A 239 -0.96 -5.27 -19.25
C CYS A 239 -1.64 -6.58 -19.62
N LYS A 240 -2.21 -6.66 -20.84
CA LYS A 240 -2.96 -7.84 -21.32
C LYS A 240 -2.26 -9.18 -21.08
N PRO A 241 -0.95 -9.37 -21.36
CA PRO A 241 -0.30 -10.66 -21.07
C PRO A 241 -0.30 -11.04 -19.59
N LEU A 242 -0.16 -10.05 -18.67
CA LEU A 242 -0.19 -10.32 -17.24
C LEU A 242 -1.60 -10.59 -16.75
N GLU A 243 -2.59 -9.83 -17.22
CA GLU A 243 -4.00 -10.05 -16.89
C GLU A 243 -4.50 -11.40 -17.43
N MET A 244 -4.15 -11.79 -18.67
CA MET A 244 -4.48 -13.11 -19.19
C MET A 244 -3.82 -14.26 -18.43
N GLY A 245 -2.60 -14.08 -17.92
CA GLY A 245 -1.95 -15.04 -17.03
C GLY A 245 -2.64 -15.14 -15.67
N ALA A 246 -3.22 -14.04 -15.21
CA ALA A 246 -3.96 -13.95 -13.97
C ALA A 246 -5.42 -14.42 -14.12
N ASP A 247 -6.04 -14.29 -15.29
CA ASP A 247 -7.44 -14.71 -15.57
C ASP A 247 -7.68 -16.20 -15.31
N PHE A 248 -6.65 -17.02 -15.40
CA PHE A 248 -6.72 -18.40 -14.92
C PHE A 248 -7.05 -18.47 -13.42
N MET A 249 -6.87 -17.37 -12.70
CA MET A 249 -7.03 -17.30 -11.25
C MET A 249 -7.87 -16.10 -10.78
N GLY A 250 -8.10 -15.05 -11.58
CA GLY A 250 -8.94 -13.87 -11.32
C GLY A 250 -9.13 -13.44 -9.86
N ALA A 251 -10.12 -12.64 -9.59
CA ALA A 251 -10.61 -12.42 -8.23
C ALA A 251 -11.23 -13.71 -7.69
N ALA A 252 -10.59 -14.33 -6.70
CA ALA A 252 -11.03 -15.59 -6.11
C ALA A 252 -10.91 -15.56 -4.58
N ILE A 253 -11.84 -16.26 -3.94
CA ILE A 253 -11.78 -16.57 -2.51
C ILE A 253 -11.24 -17.99 -2.40
N GLU A 254 -10.01 -18.13 -1.90
CA GLU A 254 -9.42 -19.42 -1.60
C GLU A 254 -9.81 -19.86 -0.19
N VAL A 255 -10.30 -21.07 -0.04
CA VAL A 255 -10.74 -21.63 1.25
C VAL A 255 -10.01 -22.94 1.54
N SER A 256 -9.76 -23.21 2.81
CA SER A 256 -9.27 -24.51 3.26
C SER A 256 -10.37 -25.59 3.10
N PRO A 257 -10.01 -26.88 2.89
CA PRO A 257 -10.98 -27.96 2.65
C PRO A 257 -12.03 -28.10 3.75
N ASP A 258 -11.65 -27.92 5.00
CA ASP A 258 -12.58 -28.00 6.16
C ASP A 258 -13.65 -26.90 6.14
N ILE A 259 -13.31 -25.69 5.68
CA ILE A 259 -14.31 -24.62 5.47
C ILE A 259 -15.23 -25.00 4.31
N ALA A 260 -14.67 -25.49 3.22
CA ALA A 260 -15.46 -25.91 2.07
C ALA A 260 -16.50 -26.97 2.45
N ASP A 261 -16.08 -28.01 3.19
CA ASP A 261 -16.97 -29.07 3.68
C ASP A 261 -18.02 -28.53 4.65
N ALA A 262 -17.61 -27.70 5.64
CA ALA A 262 -18.51 -27.18 6.65
C ALA A 262 -19.55 -26.18 6.11
N ARG A 263 -19.31 -25.57 4.97
CA ARG A 263 -20.15 -24.53 4.36
C ARG A 263 -20.76 -24.93 3.02
N ASP A 264 -20.65 -26.21 2.64
CA ASP A 264 -21.12 -26.75 1.34
C ASP A 264 -20.64 -25.93 0.14
N LEU A 265 -19.35 -25.52 0.16
CA LEU A 265 -18.73 -24.79 -0.92
C LEU A 265 -18.09 -25.77 -1.91
N GLN A 266 -18.31 -25.53 -3.19
CA GLN A 266 -17.72 -26.29 -4.30
C GLN A 266 -16.77 -25.38 -5.08
N GLU A 267 -15.86 -25.98 -5.82
CA GLU A 267 -15.01 -25.29 -6.77
C GLU A 267 -15.85 -24.44 -7.71
N ASP A 268 -15.44 -23.19 -7.94
CA ASP A 268 -16.10 -22.21 -8.81
C ASP A 268 -17.53 -21.76 -8.39
N CYS A 269 -18.07 -22.20 -7.24
CA CYS A 269 -19.30 -21.59 -6.71
C CYS A 269 -19.04 -20.16 -6.25
N TYR A 270 -20.07 -19.34 -6.16
CA TYR A 270 -19.97 -18.01 -5.56
C TYR A 270 -20.10 -18.06 -4.06
N ALA A 271 -19.27 -17.28 -3.36
CA ALA A 271 -19.37 -17.10 -1.92
C ALA A 271 -19.25 -15.61 -1.54
N LEU A 272 -19.88 -15.28 -0.43
CA LEU A 272 -19.76 -14.02 0.28
C LEU A 272 -18.89 -14.24 1.50
N VAL A 273 -17.87 -13.40 1.65
CA VAL A 273 -17.07 -13.28 2.88
C VAL A 273 -17.36 -11.93 3.50
N GLU A 274 -17.63 -11.92 4.78
CA GLU A 274 -18.02 -10.70 5.50
C GLU A 274 -17.49 -10.65 6.92
N ASN A 275 -17.30 -9.45 7.42
CA ASN A 275 -17.07 -9.16 8.82
C ASN A 275 -17.69 -7.80 9.20
N LYS A 276 -17.38 -7.29 10.40
CA LYS A 276 -17.92 -6.00 10.89
C LYS A 276 -17.54 -4.77 10.05
N ARG A 277 -16.55 -4.90 9.14
CA ARG A 277 -15.99 -3.78 8.35
C ARG A 277 -16.46 -3.73 6.93
N GLY A 278 -16.83 -4.87 6.37
CA GLY A 278 -17.25 -4.91 4.98
C GLY A 278 -17.54 -6.34 4.50
N ARG A 279 -17.72 -6.46 3.21
CA ARG A 279 -18.02 -7.73 2.54
C ARG A 279 -17.39 -7.79 1.15
N ILE A 280 -17.02 -8.98 0.73
CA ILE A 280 -16.53 -9.26 -0.62
C ILE A 280 -17.22 -10.52 -1.16
N ALA A 281 -17.42 -10.58 -2.47
CA ALA A 281 -17.98 -11.75 -3.12
C ALA A 281 -17.13 -12.13 -4.33
N ALA A 282 -16.80 -13.42 -4.47
CA ALA A 282 -16.08 -13.96 -5.61
C ALA A 282 -16.32 -15.46 -5.76
N LYS A 283 -15.73 -16.04 -6.80
CA LYS A 283 -15.70 -17.50 -6.97
C LYS A 283 -14.79 -18.15 -5.94
N VAL A 284 -15.20 -19.32 -5.49
CA VAL A 284 -14.45 -20.15 -4.53
C VAL A 284 -13.40 -20.97 -5.26
N LYS A 285 -12.21 -21.07 -4.66
CA LYS A 285 -11.15 -22.02 -4.96
C LYS A 285 -10.83 -22.82 -3.71
N ILE A 286 -10.85 -24.14 -3.80
CA ILE A 286 -10.49 -25.01 -2.67
C ILE A 286 -8.98 -25.22 -2.68
N ASN A 287 -8.28 -24.59 -1.76
CA ASN A 287 -6.81 -24.66 -1.66
C ASN A 287 -6.40 -25.59 -0.52
N ARG A 288 -5.82 -26.74 -0.85
CA ARG A 288 -5.38 -27.76 0.11
C ARG A 288 -4.12 -27.40 0.89
N ASP A 289 -3.41 -26.36 0.45
CA ASP A 289 -2.21 -25.87 1.14
C ASP A 289 -2.53 -24.84 2.22
N LEU A 290 -3.77 -24.35 2.28
CA LEU A 290 -4.21 -23.48 3.34
C LEU A 290 -4.37 -24.25 4.67
N ARG A 291 -3.99 -23.60 5.76
CA ARG A 291 -4.27 -24.11 7.12
C ARG A 291 -5.77 -24.22 7.35
N HIS A 292 -6.16 -25.18 8.21
CA HIS A 292 -7.53 -25.31 8.66
C HIS A 292 -8.11 -23.97 9.15
N GLY A 293 -9.36 -23.72 8.83
CA GLY A 293 -10.09 -22.53 9.24
C GLY A 293 -9.66 -21.23 8.55
N THR A 294 -8.91 -21.30 7.43
CA THR A 294 -8.35 -20.12 6.76
C THR A 294 -9.04 -19.83 5.43
N ILE A 295 -9.36 -18.55 5.24
CA ILE A 295 -9.78 -17.94 3.97
C ILE A 295 -8.65 -17.03 3.49
N PHE A 296 -8.32 -17.08 2.21
CA PHE A 296 -7.34 -16.22 1.56
C PHE A 296 -7.94 -15.54 0.34
N THR A 297 -7.60 -14.26 0.13
CA THR A 297 -7.83 -13.56 -1.12
C THR A 297 -6.70 -12.58 -1.41
N THR A 298 -6.77 -11.90 -2.54
CA THR A 298 -5.82 -10.85 -2.89
C THR A 298 -6.48 -9.48 -2.83
N PHE A 299 -5.69 -8.43 -2.83
CA PHE A 299 -6.15 -7.04 -2.90
C PHE A 299 -5.83 -6.37 -4.25
N HIS A 300 -5.55 -7.18 -5.30
CA HIS A 300 -5.29 -6.67 -6.65
C HIS A 300 -6.56 -6.32 -7.42
N TYR A 301 -7.69 -6.85 -6.98
CA TYR A 301 -8.96 -6.81 -7.69
C TYR A 301 -9.97 -5.99 -6.93
N ALA A 302 -10.32 -4.81 -7.45
CA ALA A 302 -11.33 -3.93 -6.86
C ALA A 302 -12.68 -4.65 -6.69
N GLU A 303 -13.01 -5.56 -7.61
CA GLU A 303 -14.22 -6.37 -7.58
C GLU A 303 -14.31 -7.36 -6.41
N ALA A 304 -13.22 -7.61 -5.70
CA ALA A 304 -13.18 -8.44 -4.48
C ALA A 304 -11.96 -8.07 -3.63
N ASP A 305 -11.84 -6.81 -3.28
CA ASP A 305 -10.70 -6.29 -2.51
C ASP A 305 -10.67 -6.85 -1.09
N GLY A 306 -9.65 -7.68 -0.81
CA GLY A 306 -9.46 -8.24 0.53
C GLY A 306 -9.17 -7.20 1.61
N ASN A 307 -8.71 -6.01 1.27
CA ASN A 307 -8.44 -4.96 2.25
C ASN A 307 -9.74 -4.36 2.81
N ALA A 308 -10.88 -4.50 2.11
CA ALA A 308 -12.19 -4.12 2.63
C ALA A 308 -12.52 -4.78 3.99
N LEU A 309 -11.98 -5.97 4.23
CA LEU A 309 -12.16 -6.72 5.48
C LEU A 309 -11.05 -6.50 6.50
N ALA A 310 -9.95 -5.85 6.11
CA ALA A 310 -8.76 -5.72 6.95
C ALA A 310 -8.99 -4.80 8.17
N ASN A 311 -8.27 -5.11 9.25
CA ASN A 311 -8.36 -4.36 10.49
C ASN A 311 -7.60 -3.03 10.40
N ALA A 312 -8.28 -1.92 10.60
CA ALA A 312 -7.72 -0.57 10.63
C ALA A 312 -7.45 -0.04 12.06
N GLU A 313 -7.92 -0.75 13.08
CA GLU A 313 -7.95 -0.26 14.47
C GLU A 313 -6.71 -0.66 15.27
N ASP A 314 -6.13 -1.84 14.97
CA ASP A 314 -5.01 -2.41 15.72
C ASP A 314 -3.68 -2.12 15.01
N THR A 315 -3.23 -0.88 15.05
CA THR A 315 -1.94 -0.50 14.47
C THR A 315 -0.77 -0.93 15.34
N ASP A 316 0.33 -1.31 14.69
CA ASP A 316 1.59 -1.52 15.41
C ASP A 316 2.09 -0.19 16.00
N PRO A 317 2.38 -0.12 17.30
CA PRO A 317 2.69 1.13 17.97
C PRO A 317 4.04 1.74 17.54
N LEU A 318 4.94 0.95 16.95
CA LEU A 318 6.22 1.42 16.47
C LEU A 318 6.17 1.97 15.05
N SER A 319 5.52 1.23 14.17
CA SER A 319 5.49 1.54 12.72
C SER A 319 4.21 2.25 12.28
N GLY A 320 3.16 2.22 13.10
CA GLY A 320 1.81 2.66 12.70
C GLY A 320 1.15 1.75 11.66
N MET A 321 1.74 0.58 11.38
CA MET A 321 1.25 -0.34 10.35
C MET A 321 0.02 -1.10 10.83
N ASN A 322 -0.99 -1.17 10.00
CA ASN A 322 -2.19 -1.97 10.23
C ASN A 322 -1.94 -3.47 10.02
N PRO A 323 -2.66 -4.37 10.71
CA PRO A 323 -2.52 -5.81 10.55
C PRO A 323 -3.25 -6.31 9.28
N LEU A 324 -2.78 -5.88 8.09
CA LEU A 324 -3.40 -6.19 6.79
C LEU A 324 -3.45 -7.69 6.46
N LYS A 325 -2.72 -8.53 7.19
CA LYS A 325 -2.56 -9.96 6.88
C LYS A 325 -3.43 -10.88 7.71
N MET A 326 -4.11 -10.36 8.72
CA MET A 326 -4.93 -11.20 9.58
C MET A 326 -6.13 -10.44 10.14
N THR A 327 -7.31 -10.98 9.88
CA THR A 327 -8.56 -10.60 10.52
C THR A 327 -9.46 -11.83 10.62
N ILE A 328 -10.67 -11.67 11.10
CA ILE A 328 -11.67 -12.74 11.20
C ILE A 328 -12.83 -12.46 10.27
N ALA A 329 -13.46 -13.51 9.74
CA ALA A 329 -14.59 -13.40 8.85
C ALA A 329 -15.55 -14.58 8.94
N ALA A 330 -16.76 -14.39 8.44
CA ALA A 330 -17.70 -15.44 8.08
C ALA A 330 -17.71 -15.65 6.57
N ILE A 331 -18.06 -16.86 6.14
CA ILE A 331 -18.25 -17.19 4.72
C ILE A 331 -19.52 -18.00 4.53
N ARG A 332 -20.24 -17.71 3.46
CA ARG A 332 -21.39 -18.48 3.02
C ARG A 332 -21.49 -18.57 1.49
N LYS A 333 -22.08 -19.64 1.00
CA LYS A 333 -22.46 -19.79 -0.40
C LYS A 333 -23.55 -18.79 -0.78
N ILE A 334 -23.47 -18.25 -1.99
CA ILE A 334 -24.46 -17.31 -2.54
C ILE A 334 -24.84 -17.73 -3.96
N SER A 335 -25.98 -17.20 -4.43
CA SER A 335 -26.39 -17.35 -5.83
C SER A 335 -25.62 -16.38 -6.73
N GLU A 336 -25.63 -16.64 -8.04
CA GLU A 336 -25.08 -15.71 -9.03
C GLU A 336 -25.81 -14.35 -9.00
N GLU A 337 -27.11 -14.36 -8.77
CA GLU A 337 -27.91 -13.13 -8.64
C GLU A 337 -27.46 -12.28 -7.43
N GLU A 338 -27.23 -12.93 -6.29
CA GLU A 338 -26.71 -12.26 -5.09
C GLU A 338 -25.28 -11.77 -5.29
N TYR A 339 -24.42 -12.55 -5.97
CA TYR A 339 -23.09 -12.12 -6.36
C TYR A 339 -23.12 -10.84 -7.20
N LEU A 340 -23.94 -10.80 -8.25
CA LEU A 340 -24.09 -9.61 -9.08
C LEU A 340 -24.65 -8.41 -8.31
N ALA A 341 -25.58 -8.63 -7.38
CA ALA A 341 -26.09 -7.58 -6.52
C ALA A 341 -25.01 -6.99 -5.61
N VAL A 342 -24.19 -7.83 -4.97
CA VAL A 342 -23.06 -7.37 -4.14
C VAL A 342 -22.04 -6.60 -4.97
N ARG A 343 -21.69 -7.12 -6.15
CA ARG A 343 -20.76 -6.47 -7.06
C ARG A 343 -21.22 -5.10 -7.55
N ASN A 344 -22.53 -4.91 -7.74
CA ASN A 344 -23.10 -3.66 -8.24
C ASN A 344 -23.33 -2.60 -7.13
N THR A 345 -23.32 -3.00 -5.86
CA THR A 345 -23.55 -2.06 -4.74
C THR A 345 -22.28 -1.36 -4.26
N THR A 346 -21.14 -1.87 -4.63
CA THR A 346 -19.87 -1.23 -4.33
C THR A 346 -19.45 -0.38 -5.53
N ASP A 347 -19.59 0.94 -5.42
CA ASP A 347 -19.22 1.96 -6.44
C ASP A 347 -17.72 1.94 -6.84
N ILE A 348 -16.98 0.98 -6.33
CA ILE A 348 -15.52 0.82 -6.53
C ILE A 348 -15.21 -0.14 -7.70
N HIS A 349 -16.22 -0.80 -8.29
CA HIS A 349 -16.03 -2.00 -9.07
C HIS A 349 -15.82 -1.84 -10.57
N MET A 350 -15.74 -0.63 -11.07
CA MET A 350 -15.37 -0.48 -12.48
C MET A 350 -13.87 -0.27 -12.62
N HIS A 351 -13.16 -1.34 -12.98
CA HIS A 351 -11.78 -1.19 -13.43
C HIS A 351 -11.71 -0.09 -14.50
N PRO A 352 -10.72 0.81 -14.49
CA PRO A 352 -10.61 1.91 -15.44
C PRO A 352 -10.79 1.48 -16.91
N SER A 353 -10.35 0.28 -17.30
CA SER A 353 -10.55 -0.26 -18.64
C SER A 353 -12.03 -0.48 -19.01
N GLU A 354 -12.91 -0.69 -18.06
CA GLU A 354 -14.37 -0.81 -18.30
C GLU A 354 -15.01 0.57 -18.49
N LEU A 355 -14.56 1.58 -17.76
CA LEU A 355 -14.95 2.98 -17.94
C LEU A 355 -14.59 3.49 -19.34
N TYR A 356 -13.37 3.21 -19.82
CA TYR A 356 -12.94 3.59 -21.17
C TYR A 356 -13.76 2.92 -22.28
N ARG A 357 -14.29 1.72 -22.05
CA ARG A 357 -15.19 1.04 -23.00
C ARG A 357 -16.59 1.68 -23.04
N THR A 358 -17.04 2.23 -21.92
CA THR A 358 -18.37 2.85 -21.81
C THR A 358 -18.40 4.25 -22.42
N VAL A 359 -17.31 5.01 -22.31
CA VAL A 359 -17.20 6.38 -22.85
C VAL A 359 -16.99 6.40 -24.38
N ARG A 360 -16.57 5.27 -25.00
CA ARG A 360 -16.39 5.15 -26.46
C ARG A 360 -17.63 4.58 -27.19
N ARG A 361 -18.74 4.38 -26.52
CA ARG A 361 -20.06 4.06 -27.11
C ARG A 361 -20.97 5.26 -27.02
#